data_28c7054f99da7cab4d40ad3dffdfbeaf
#
_entry.id   28c7054f99da7cab4d40ad3dffdfbeaf
#
_cell.length_a   1.000
_cell.length_b   1.000
_cell.length_c   1.000
_cell.angle_alpha   90.00
_cell.angle_beta   90.00
_cell.angle_gamma   90.00
#
_symmetry.space_group_name_H-M   'P 1'
#
loop_
_entity.id
_entity.type
_entity.pdbx_description
1 polymer ?
#
loop_
_entity_poly.entity_id
_entity_poly.type
_entity_poly.pdbx_seq_one_letter_code
_entity_poly.pdbx_strand_id
1 'polypeptide(L)'
;MNTKIAVLLIAFLLFVTFDVVTAQQSEKVPIIGIWRLVSFEMEYQTTGQREKTRGQNPTGYLIFTPEGRTMVLLTNEGRKAPKTDQDRADLFNTMLAYTGTYRVEGDKWIAKVDVSWNPAWVGTEQPRFFRLDGDRLLEMTDWSDRPGKGMGRVVNTWERAK
;
A
#
# COMPACT_ATOMS: atom_id res chain seq x y z
N MET A 1 -21.69 30.48 -82.65
CA MET A 1 -20.98 30.97 -81.47
C MET A 1 -21.52 30.22 -80.28
N ASN A 2 -20.85 29.12 -79.88
CA ASN A 2 -21.35 28.22 -78.85
C ASN A 2 -20.50 28.37 -77.59
N THR A 3 -21.09 28.93 -76.56
CA THR A 3 -20.44 29.05 -75.27
C THR A 3 -20.79 27.85 -74.43
N LYS A 4 -19.81 26.96 -74.13
CA LYS A 4 -19.95 25.81 -73.24
C LYS A 4 -19.72 26.31 -71.82
N ILE A 5 -20.75 26.19 -70.96
CA ILE A 5 -20.68 26.44 -69.54
C ILE A 5 -20.19 25.14 -68.90
N ALA A 6 -19.01 25.16 -68.27
CA ALA A 6 -18.50 24.08 -67.47
C ALA A 6 -19.01 24.25 -66.04
N VAL A 7 -19.79 23.27 -65.58
CA VAL A 7 -20.24 23.19 -64.20
C VAL A 7 -19.21 22.43 -63.40
N LEU A 8 -18.55 23.12 -62.46
CA LEU A 8 -17.58 22.52 -61.52
C LEU A 8 -18.34 22.01 -60.29
N LEU A 9 -18.46 20.69 -60.15
CA LEU A 9 -18.99 20.04 -58.96
C LEU A 9 -17.87 19.91 -57.93
N ILE A 10 -17.92 20.72 -56.88
CA ILE A 10 -17.06 20.60 -55.73
C ILE A 10 -17.71 19.59 -54.75
N ALA A 11 -17.18 18.39 -54.71
CA ALA A 11 -17.55 17.39 -53.72
C ALA A 11 -16.87 17.73 -52.37
N PHE A 12 -17.64 18.18 -51.40
CA PHE A 12 -17.20 18.47 -50.03
C PHE A 12 -17.16 17.13 -49.26
N LEU A 13 -15.98 16.50 -49.11
CA LEU A 13 -15.78 15.32 -48.30
C LEU A 13 -15.73 15.76 -46.83
N LEU A 14 -16.82 15.56 -46.06
CA LEU A 14 -16.84 15.67 -44.63
C LEU A 14 -16.05 14.48 -44.02
N PHE A 15 -14.80 14.72 -43.61
CA PHE A 15 -14.07 13.82 -42.74
C PHE A 15 -14.64 13.92 -41.32
N VAL A 16 -15.49 12.98 -40.94
CA VAL A 16 -15.87 12.79 -39.54
C VAL A 16 -14.72 12.05 -38.87
N THR A 17 -13.88 12.78 -38.14
CA THR A 17 -12.88 12.19 -37.27
C THR A 17 -13.59 11.63 -36.04
N PHE A 18 -13.72 10.31 -35.97
CA PHE A 18 -14.08 9.62 -34.74
C PHE A 18 -12.87 9.69 -33.80
N ASP A 19 -12.93 10.59 -32.81
CA ASP A 19 -12.04 10.52 -31.66
C ASP A 19 -12.37 9.24 -30.90
N VAL A 20 -11.55 8.22 -31.11
CA VAL A 20 -11.58 7.00 -30.27
C VAL A 20 -11.04 7.41 -28.91
N VAL A 21 -11.94 7.78 -28.01
CA VAL A 21 -11.63 7.87 -26.59
C VAL A 21 -11.30 6.45 -26.12
N THR A 22 -10.02 6.10 -26.19
CA THR A 22 -9.50 4.93 -25.51
C THR A 22 -9.72 5.15 -24.02
N ALA A 23 -10.78 4.54 -23.47
CA ALA A 23 -10.92 4.41 -22.03
C ALA A 23 -9.65 3.72 -21.53
N GLN A 24 -8.78 4.51 -20.89
CA GLN A 24 -7.59 4.02 -20.24
C GLN A 24 -8.08 3.06 -19.15
N GLN A 25 -8.01 1.78 -19.45
CA GLN A 25 -8.36 0.71 -18.51
C GLN A 25 -7.39 0.89 -17.34
N SER A 26 -7.89 1.44 -16.23
CA SER A 26 -7.11 1.60 -15.00
C SER A 26 -6.50 0.24 -14.69
N GLU A 27 -5.19 0.12 -14.86
CA GLU A 27 -4.46 -1.09 -14.50
C GLU A 27 -4.85 -1.41 -13.07
N LYS A 28 -5.48 -2.56 -12.87
CA LYS A 28 -6.00 -2.98 -11.57
C LYS A 28 -4.81 -3.12 -10.64
N VAL A 29 -4.62 -2.15 -9.74
CA VAL A 29 -3.50 -2.16 -8.79
C VAL A 29 -3.53 -3.48 -8.03
N PRO A 30 -2.56 -4.37 -8.20
CA PRO A 30 -2.67 -5.77 -7.79
C PRO A 30 -2.73 -5.96 -6.26
N ILE A 31 -2.41 -4.90 -5.47
CA ILE A 31 -2.46 -4.93 -4.01
C ILE A 31 -3.87 -4.66 -3.44
N ILE A 32 -4.84 -4.20 -4.26
CA ILE A 32 -6.21 -3.93 -3.77
C ILE A 32 -6.79 -5.20 -3.13
N GLY A 33 -7.36 -5.03 -1.93
CA GLY A 33 -8.02 -6.10 -1.18
C GLY A 33 -7.67 -6.09 0.31
N ILE A 34 -8.00 -7.18 0.96
CA ILE A 34 -7.77 -7.40 2.40
C ILE A 34 -6.66 -8.44 2.54
N TRP A 35 -5.67 -8.10 3.35
CA TRP A 35 -4.50 -8.91 3.61
C TRP A 35 -4.41 -9.21 5.10
N ARG A 36 -4.26 -10.48 5.47
CA ARG A 36 -4.07 -10.96 6.84
C ARG A 36 -2.59 -11.11 7.14
N LEU A 37 -2.15 -10.65 8.30
CA LEU A 37 -0.76 -10.78 8.73
C LEU A 37 -0.39 -12.26 8.99
N VAL A 38 0.72 -12.69 8.42
CA VAL A 38 1.34 -14.01 8.63
C VAL A 38 2.54 -13.90 9.57
N SER A 39 3.44 -12.94 9.29
CA SER A 39 4.61 -12.68 10.14
C SER A 39 4.97 -11.21 10.16
N PHE A 40 5.59 -10.80 11.26
CA PHE A 40 6.22 -9.49 11.44
C PHE A 40 7.65 -9.74 11.93
N GLU A 41 8.64 -9.38 11.14
CA GLU A 41 10.03 -9.69 11.40
C GLU A 41 10.89 -8.41 11.32
N MET A 42 11.92 -8.36 12.14
CA MET A 42 13.01 -7.38 12.02
C MET A 42 14.19 -8.07 11.34
N GLU A 43 14.61 -7.57 10.20
CA GLU A 43 15.80 -8.04 9.48
C GLU A 43 16.99 -7.09 9.76
N TYR A 44 18.15 -7.63 10.13
CA TYR A 44 19.36 -6.87 10.40
C TYR A 44 20.31 -6.94 9.22
N GLN A 45 20.75 -5.78 8.73
CA GLN A 45 21.55 -5.68 7.51
C GLN A 45 22.89 -6.40 7.60
N THR A 46 23.56 -6.30 8.75
CA THR A 46 24.91 -6.87 8.96
C THR A 46 24.92 -8.39 8.95
N THR A 47 23.87 -9.03 9.45
CA THR A 47 23.83 -10.48 9.65
C THR A 47 22.86 -11.19 8.72
N GLY A 48 21.90 -10.45 8.13
CA GLY A 48 20.76 -11.03 7.41
C GLY A 48 19.77 -11.78 8.30
N GLN A 49 20.01 -11.78 9.61
CA GLN A 49 19.12 -12.47 10.57
C GLN A 49 17.77 -11.78 10.65
N ARG A 50 16.71 -12.59 10.84
CA ARG A 50 15.35 -12.15 11.08
C ARG A 50 14.87 -12.55 12.45
N GLU A 51 14.30 -11.60 13.17
CA GLU A 51 13.76 -11.78 14.52
C GLU A 51 12.27 -11.47 14.53
N LYS A 52 11.44 -12.37 15.03
CA LYS A 52 9.99 -12.15 15.20
C LYS A 52 9.74 -11.29 16.42
N THR A 53 9.67 -9.97 16.23
CA THR A 53 9.58 -9.00 17.32
C THR A 53 8.17 -8.79 17.89
N ARG A 54 7.14 -9.40 17.26
CA ARG A 54 5.73 -9.31 17.69
C ARG A 54 5.12 -10.65 18.08
N GLY A 55 5.96 -11.66 18.37
CA GLY A 55 5.55 -13.03 18.67
C GLY A 55 5.57 -13.93 17.42
N GLN A 56 5.28 -15.22 17.62
CA GLN A 56 5.26 -16.21 16.55
C GLN A 56 4.03 -16.04 15.64
N ASN A 57 2.89 -15.66 16.24
CA ASN A 57 1.59 -15.54 15.60
C ASN A 57 0.96 -14.15 15.88
N PRO A 58 1.55 -13.05 15.41
CA PRO A 58 0.93 -11.74 15.53
C PRO A 58 -0.37 -11.70 14.71
N THR A 59 -1.30 -10.82 15.08
CA THR A 59 -2.55 -10.68 14.35
C THR A 59 -2.65 -9.30 13.72
N GLY A 60 -3.29 -9.20 12.56
CA GLY A 60 -3.49 -7.91 11.92
C GLY A 60 -4.03 -8.01 10.51
N TYR A 61 -4.43 -6.86 10.01
CA TYR A 61 -4.92 -6.67 8.66
C TYR A 61 -4.29 -5.44 8.01
N LEU A 62 -4.06 -5.56 6.71
CA LEU A 62 -3.72 -4.48 5.82
C LEU A 62 -4.80 -4.45 4.73
N ILE A 63 -5.41 -3.30 4.52
CA ILE A 63 -6.52 -3.13 3.58
C ILE A 63 -6.14 -2.05 2.58
N PHE A 64 -6.36 -2.35 1.30
CA PHE A 64 -6.31 -1.38 0.21
C PHE A 64 -7.64 -1.35 -0.51
N THR A 65 -8.28 -0.18 -0.58
CA THR A 65 -9.54 -0.02 -1.32
C THR A 65 -9.30 0.55 -2.72
N PRO A 66 -10.21 0.29 -3.67
CA PRO A 66 -10.14 0.88 -5.01
C PRO A 66 -10.15 2.41 -5.01
N GLU A 67 -10.75 3.03 -4.00
CA GLU A 67 -10.87 4.48 -3.84
C GLU A 67 -9.58 5.13 -3.33
N GLY A 68 -8.49 4.35 -3.17
CA GLY A 68 -7.20 4.86 -2.75
C GLY A 68 -7.05 5.03 -1.23
N ARG A 69 -7.85 4.30 -0.43
CA ARG A 69 -7.70 4.27 1.04
C ARG A 69 -6.93 3.03 1.48
N THR A 70 -6.11 3.20 2.51
CA THR A 70 -5.44 2.08 3.20
C THR A 70 -5.68 2.13 4.69
N MET A 71 -5.71 0.96 5.31
CA MET A 71 -5.76 0.79 6.76
C MET A 71 -4.81 -0.32 7.18
N VAL A 72 -4.01 -0.05 8.18
CA VAL A 72 -3.15 -1.04 8.84
C VAL A 72 -3.57 -1.12 10.30
N LEU A 73 -3.82 -2.33 10.76
CA LEU A 73 -4.02 -2.64 12.17
C LEU A 73 -3.31 -3.96 12.46
N LEU A 74 -2.37 -3.95 13.38
CA LEU A 74 -1.72 -5.16 13.83
C LEU A 74 -1.42 -5.11 15.33
N THR A 75 -1.38 -6.28 15.94
CA THR A 75 -1.11 -6.45 17.37
C THR A 75 -0.14 -7.60 17.61
N ASN A 76 0.61 -7.50 18.70
CA ASN A 76 1.47 -8.59 19.15
C ASN A 76 0.64 -9.81 19.57
N GLU A 77 1.26 -10.97 19.51
CA GLU A 77 0.73 -12.20 20.12
C GLU A 77 0.62 -12.08 21.65
N GLY A 78 -0.31 -12.79 22.26
CA GLY A 78 -0.39 -12.98 23.71
C GLY A 78 -0.91 -11.78 24.51
N ARG A 79 -1.55 -10.79 23.87
CA ARG A 79 -2.15 -9.65 24.56
C ARG A 79 -3.25 -10.09 25.52
N LYS A 80 -3.28 -9.46 26.71
CA LYS A 80 -4.29 -9.69 27.75
C LYS A 80 -5.05 -8.39 28.03
N ALA A 81 -6.27 -8.51 28.55
CA ALA A 81 -7.03 -7.35 29.03
C ALA A 81 -6.27 -6.63 30.14
N PRO A 82 -6.12 -5.29 30.08
CA PRO A 82 -5.37 -4.53 31.06
C PRO A 82 -6.14 -4.44 32.37
N LYS A 83 -5.41 -4.51 33.50
CA LYS A 83 -5.96 -4.34 34.86
C LYS A 83 -5.49 -3.04 35.50
N THR A 84 -4.34 -2.54 35.10
CA THR A 84 -3.70 -1.33 35.65
C THR A 84 -3.44 -0.30 34.54
N ASP A 85 -3.09 0.92 34.91
CA ASP A 85 -2.68 1.96 33.97
C ASP A 85 -1.35 1.61 33.27
N GLN A 86 -0.44 0.93 33.99
CA GLN A 86 0.79 0.43 33.41
C GLN A 86 0.49 -0.61 32.32
N ASP A 87 -0.44 -1.56 32.56
CA ASP A 87 -0.85 -2.52 31.55
C ASP A 87 -1.42 -1.82 30.28
N ARG A 88 -2.17 -0.73 30.47
CA ARG A 88 -2.69 0.07 29.34
C ARG A 88 -1.57 0.74 28.56
N ALA A 89 -0.59 1.30 29.25
CA ALA A 89 0.59 1.91 28.62
C ALA A 89 1.41 0.85 27.84
N ASP A 90 1.61 -0.32 28.43
CA ASP A 90 2.32 -1.41 27.78
C ASP A 90 1.58 -1.92 26.53
N LEU A 91 0.25 -2.04 26.61
CA LEU A 91 -0.58 -2.43 25.46
C LEU A 91 -0.48 -1.47 24.29
N PHE A 92 -0.29 -0.16 24.53
CA PHE A 92 -0.09 0.83 23.48
C PHE A 92 1.10 0.47 22.60
N ASN A 93 2.20 -0.03 23.19
CA ASN A 93 3.42 -0.42 22.48
C ASN A 93 3.28 -1.76 21.73
N THR A 94 2.22 -2.54 22.03
CA THR A 94 1.98 -3.84 21.40
C THR A 94 1.02 -3.78 20.22
N MET A 95 0.69 -2.59 19.74
CA MET A 95 -0.13 -2.40 18.56
C MET A 95 0.50 -1.39 17.58
N LEU A 96 0.04 -1.44 16.36
CA LEU A 96 0.25 -0.42 15.34
C LEU A 96 -1.06 -0.27 14.58
N ALA A 97 -1.56 0.95 14.47
CA ALA A 97 -2.80 1.22 13.76
C ALA A 97 -2.72 2.58 13.06
N TYR A 98 -2.99 2.61 11.78
CA TYR A 98 -3.15 3.87 11.04
C TYR A 98 -4.01 3.66 9.80
N THR A 99 -4.55 4.75 9.31
CA THR A 99 -5.24 4.81 8.02
C THR A 99 -4.84 6.09 7.29
N GLY A 100 -5.10 6.12 6.00
CA GLY A 100 -4.82 7.26 5.15
C GLY A 100 -5.17 6.98 3.70
N THR A 101 -4.80 7.89 2.83
CA THR A 101 -4.79 7.61 1.39
C THR A 101 -3.50 6.88 1.01
N TYR A 102 -3.52 6.13 -0.08
CA TYR A 102 -2.30 5.53 -0.61
C TYR A 102 -2.14 5.77 -2.11
N ARG A 103 -0.90 5.67 -2.55
CA ARG A 103 -0.50 5.61 -3.96
C ARG A 103 0.56 4.52 -4.15
N VAL A 104 0.71 4.06 -5.38
CA VAL A 104 1.75 3.08 -5.76
C VAL A 104 2.73 3.75 -6.68
N GLU A 105 4.02 3.61 -6.40
CA GLU A 105 5.13 4.14 -7.19
C GLU A 105 6.16 3.03 -7.39
N GLY A 106 6.15 2.39 -8.55
CA GLY A 106 7.03 1.26 -8.86
C GLY A 106 6.82 0.09 -7.88
N ASP A 107 7.85 -0.25 -7.14
CA ASP A 107 7.86 -1.32 -6.13
C ASP A 107 7.47 -0.86 -4.71
N LYS A 108 6.95 0.36 -4.58
CA LYS A 108 6.51 0.95 -3.31
C LYS A 108 5.03 1.29 -3.32
N TRP A 109 4.37 1.09 -2.20
CA TRP A 109 3.15 1.80 -1.84
C TRP A 109 3.46 2.79 -0.72
N ILE A 110 2.81 3.94 -0.76
CA ILE A 110 3.09 5.07 0.14
C ILE A 110 1.78 5.52 0.75
N ALA A 111 1.62 5.38 2.07
CA ALA A 111 0.48 5.93 2.78
C ALA A 111 0.72 7.37 3.18
N LYS A 112 -0.22 8.27 2.88
CA LYS A 112 -0.34 9.58 3.51
C LYS A 112 -1.28 9.42 4.69
N VAL A 113 -0.71 9.41 5.91
CA VAL A 113 -1.44 9.09 7.14
C VAL A 113 -2.35 10.25 7.57
N ASP A 114 -3.63 9.99 7.80
CA ASP A 114 -4.59 10.97 8.32
C ASP A 114 -5.09 10.63 9.73
N VAL A 115 -5.09 9.34 10.12
CA VAL A 115 -5.39 8.90 11.49
C VAL A 115 -4.38 7.83 11.91
N SER A 116 -3.85 7.92 13.13
CA SER A 116 -2.88 6.97 13.65
C SER A 116 -3.00 6.82 15.17
N TRP A 117 -2.68 5.60 15.67
CA TRP A 117 -2.53 5.33 17.10
C TRP A 117 -1.42 6.19 17.72
N ASN A 118 -0.35 6.47 16.94
CA ASN A 118 0.73 7.38 17.34
C ASN A 118 0.51 8.73 16.64
N PRO A 119 0.16 9.79 17.37
CA PRO A 119 -0.10 11.10 16.78
C PRO A 119 1.04 11.67 15.95
N ALA A 120 2.30 11.27 16.22
CA ALA A 120 3.46 11.72 15.47
C ALA A 120 3.47 11.24 14.00
N TRP A 121 2.62 10.27 13.65
CA TRP A 121 2.53 9.77 12.27
C TRP A 121 1.50 10.53 11.44
N VAL A 122 0.58 11.25 12.08
CA VAL A 122 -0.43 12.03 11.36
C VAL A 122 0.24 13.10 10.48
N GLY A 123 -0.17 13.16 9.22
CA GLY A 123 0.41 14.07 8.23
C GLY A 123 1.72 13.57 7.59
N THR A 124 2.31 12.46 8.04
CA THR A 124 3.54 11.90 7.45
C THR A 124 3.22 10.97 6.28
N GLU A 125 4.26 10.68 5.49
CA GLU A 125 4.24 9.62 4.49
C GLU A 125 4.97 8.38 5.02
N GLN A 126 4.36 7.20 4.78
CA GLN A 126 4.89 5.91 5.21
C GLN A 126 5.15 5.04 3.98
N PRO A 127 6.37 5.10 3.38
CA PRO A 127 6.72 4.26 2.25
C PRO A 127 6.97 2.81 2.67
N ARG A 128 6.56 1.87 1.82
CA ARG A 128 6.80 0.45 1.99
C ARG A 128 7.13 -0.15 0.63
N PHE A 129 8.25 -0.82 0.55
CA PHE A 129 8.52 -1.70 -0.59
C PHE A 129 7.60 -2.90 -0.53
N PHE A 130 7.16 -3.38 -1.67
CA PHE A 130 6.35 -4.58 -1.71
C PHE A 130 6.68 -5.48 -2.89
N ARG A 131 6.39 -6.76 -2.71
CA ARG A 131 6.41 -7.76 -3.77
C ARG A 131 5.22 -8.69 -3.59
N LEU A 132 4.53 -8.95 -4.69
CA LEU A 132 3.45 -9.95 -4.74
C LEU A 132 3.99 -11.27 -5.28
N ASP A 133 3.53 -12.36 -4.66
CA ASP A 133 3.76 -13.72 -5.10
C ASP A 133 2.45 -14.50 -4.90
N GLY A 134 1.63 -14.54 -5.95
CA GLY A 134 0.26 -15.06 -5.87
C GLY A 134 -0.58 -14.35 -4.80
N ASP A 135 -1.08 -15.11 -3.83
CA ASP A 135 -1.87 -14.62 -2.70
C ASP A 135 -1.01 -14.14 -1.52
N ARG A 136 0.29 -13.99 -1.70
CA ARG A 136 1.20 -13.45 -0.69
C ARG A 136 1.71 -12.07 -1.09
N LEU A 137 1.75 -11.18 -0.10
CA LEU A 137 2.35 -9.86 -0.19
C LEU A 137 3.50 -9.78 0.81
N LEU A 138 4.72 -9.63 0.31
CA LEU A 138 5.88 -9.30 1.12
C LEU A 138 6.01 -7.78 1.15
N GLU A 139 6.10 -7.20 2.34
CA GLU A 139 6.22 -5.77 2.58
C GLU A 139 7.46 -5.48 3.41
N MET A 140 8.21 -4.42 3.04
CA MET A 140 9.44 -4.04 3.74
C MET A 140 9.48 -2.53 3.95
N THR A 141 10.04 -2.11 5.11
CA THR A 141 10.42 -0.71 5.32
C THR A 141 11.78 -0.42 4.71
N ASP A 142 12.13 0.87 4.60
CA ASP A 142 13.53 1.24 4.41
C ASP A 142 14.39 0.78 5.60
N TRP A 143 15.69 0.67 5.35
CA TRP A 143 16.67 0.45 6.39
C TRP A 143 16.76 1.68 7.31
N SER A 144 16.77 1.44 8.61
CA SER A 144 16.93 2.51 9.60
C SER A 144 17.77 2.03 10.77
N ASP A 145 18.44 2.96 11.45
CA ASP A 145 19.23 2.62 12.62
C ASP A 145 18.36 2.05 13.74
N ARG A 146 18.86 0.96 14.35
CA ARG A 146 18.25 0.28 15.50
C ARG A 146 19.24 0.38 16.66
N PRO A 147 18.98 1.20 17.66
CA PRO A 147 19.90 1.42 18.76
C PRO A 147 20.47 0.10 19.33
N GLY A 148 21.79 -0.03 19.34
CA GLY A 148 22.50 -1.23 19.81
C GLY A 148 22.47 -2.46 18.88
N LYS A 149 21.80 -2.39 17.71
CA LYS A 149 21.67 -3.51 16.77
C LYS A 149 22.08 -3.17 15.32
N GLY A 150 22.42 -1.91 15.04
CA GLY A 150 22.78 -1.44 13.70
C GLY A 150 21.58 -1.24 12.77
N MET A 151 21.81 -1.27 11.45
CA MET A 151 20.76 -1.05 10.47
C MET A 151 19.79 -2.23 10.41
N GLY A 152 18.51 -1.94 10.58
CA GLY A 152 17.43 -2.94 10.50
C GLY A 152 16.24 -2.42 9.71
N ARG A 153 15.45 -3.34 9.15
CA ARG A 153 14.18 -3.04 8.50
C ARG A 153 13.09 -4.00 8.97
N VAL A 154 11.85 -3.54 8.94
CA VAL A 154 10.70 -4.43 9.14
C VAL A 154 10.44 -5.20 7.85
N VAL A 155 10.14 -6.48 8.00
CA VAL A 155 9.68 -7.37 6.93
C VAL A 155 8.38 -8.01 7.38
N ASN A 156 7.29 -7.70 6.69
CA ASN A 156 5.98 -8.28 6.94
C ASN A 156 5.62 -9.24 5.82
N THR A 157 5.07 -10.39 6.19
CA THR A 157 4.41 -11.28 5.24
C THR A 157 2.91 -11.24 5.49
N TRP A 158 2.17 -11.02 4.43
CA TRP A 158 0.72 -11.00 4.42
C TRP A 158 0.20 -12.06 3.46
N GLU A 159 -0.98 -12.57 3.71
CA GLU A 159 -1.73 -13.39 2.77
C GLU A 159 -3.10 -12.78 2.49
N ARG A 160 -3.64 -13.03 1.32
CA ARG A 160 -4.97 -12.54 0.95
C ARG A 160 -6.01 -13.14 1.89
N ALA A 161 -6.80 -12.29 2.55
CA ALA A 161 -7.90 -12.75 3.39
C ALA A 161 -9.01 -13.33 2.52
N LYS A 162 -9.54 -14.47 2.96
CA LYS A 162 -10.68 -15.16 2.33
C LYS A 162 -11.98 -14.68 2.91
#